data_cde78bd0d037d92067ce3375469db54a
#
_entry.id   cde78bd0d037d92067ce3375469db54a
#
_cell.length_a   1.000
_cell.length_b   1.000
_cell.length_c   1.000
_cell.angle_alpha   90.00
_cell.angle_beta   90.00
_cell.angle_gamma   90.00
#
_symmetry.space_group_name_H-M   'P 1'
#
loop_
_entity.id
_entity.type
_entity.pdbx_description
1 polymer ?
#
loop_
_entity_poly.entity_id
_entity_poly.type
_entity_poly.pdbx_seq_one_letter_code
_entity_poly.pdbx_strand_id
1 'polypeptide(L)'
;MPLFNSNSKLEILNQIKEIPFQLERQIQHLVEANLNTLLGLEFVKSEFTISGSVQRLRIDTLAFDRKNKAFVIIKYKQDKNFSVVDQGYAYLSAMLNNKADFILEYNEARNELLKRSSVDWSQSRVIFISQGFTSYQKEAINFKDLPIALWEIKRYSNQTISFEEIRKLNATESIKTISSKNSDVDAVSKEVVVYTEQDRLKIIPEKVQGIYNSLRNKILDLGDVEIKATKLYVAFTVNGSNFTRS
;
A
#
# COMPACT_ATOMS: atom_id res chain seq x y z
N MET A 1 -10.39 -15.36 -9.49
CA MET A 1 -10.27 -15.71 -10.94
C MET A 1 -9.65 -17.10 -11.03
N PRO A 2 -10.23 -18.07 -11.76
CA PRO A 2 -9.61 -19.38 -11.94
C PRO A 2 -8.38 -19.28 -12.87
N LEU A 3 -7.32 -20.01 -12.53
CA LEU A 3 -6.11 -20.14 -13.34
C LEU A 3 -6.06 -21.53 -13.98
N PHE A 4 -5.50 -21.60 -15.19
CA PHE A 4 -5.36 -22.83 -15.94
C PHE A 4 -3.95 -22.94 -16.52
N ASN A 5 -3.41 -24.15 -16.50
CA ASN A 5 -2.26 -24.50 -17.33
C ASN A 5 -2.77 -25.00 -18.68
N SER A 6 -2.10 -24.63 -19.77
CA SER A 6 -2.32 -25.18 -21.08
C SER A 6 -1.14 -26.05 -21.52
N ASN A 7 -1.40 -27.00 -22.43
CA ASN A 7 -0.31 -27.66 -23.18
C ASN A 7 0.27 -26.68 -24.23
N SER A 8 1.40 -27.04 -24.82
CA SER A 8 2.09 -26.19 -25.82
C SER A 8 1.25 -25.86 -27.06
N LYS A 9 0.21 -26.65 -27.35
CA LYS A 9 -0.70 -26.47 -28.49
C LYS A 9 -1.97 -25.70 -28.13
N LEU A 10 -2.15 -25.30 -26.83
CA LEU A 10 -3.33 -24.64 -26.30
C LEU A 10 -4.66 -25.42 -26.47
N GLU A 11 -4.58 -26.76 -26.59
CA GLU A 11 -5.74 -27.62 -26.80
C GLU A 11 -6.37 -28.13 -25.50
N ILE A 12 -5.58 -28.20 -24.42
CA ILE A 12 -6.00 -28.78 -23.14
C ILE A 12 -5.75 -27.76 -22.03
N LEU A 13 -6.79 -27.46 -21.23
CA LEU A 13 -6.71 -26.63 -20.06
C LEU A 13 -6.90 -27.46 -18.80
N ASN A 14 -5.92 -27.40 -17.91
CA ASN A 14 -6.01 -28.00 -16.57
C ASN A 14 -6.09 -26.90 -15.52
N GLN A 15 -7.15 -26.90 -14.72
CA GLN A 15 -7.32 -25.93 -13.67
C GLN A 15 -6.24 -26.09 -12.59
N ILE A 16 -5.60 -24.98 -12.24
CA ILE A 16 -4.65 -24.89 -11.15
C ILE A 16 -5.44 -24.58 -9.86
N LYS A 17 -5.38 -25.50 -8.90
CA LYS A 17 -6.12 -25.34 -7.64
C LYS A 17 -5.47 -24.31 -6.76
N GLU A 18 -6.28 -23.43 -6.16
CA GLU A 18 -5.85 -22.55 -5.08
C GLU A 18 -5.63 -23.38 -3.81
N ILE A 19 -4.49 -23.17 -3.14
CA ILE A 19 -4.15 -23.79 -1.86
C ILE A 19 -4.07 -22.69 -0.80
N PRO A 20 -4.97 -22.67 0.19
CA PRO A 20 -4.97 -21.61 1.19
C PRO A 20 -3.73 -21.66 2.08
N PHE A 21 -3.26 -20.50 2.51
CA PHE A 21 -2.33 -20.40 3.62
C PHE A 21 -3.06 -20.76 4.92
N GLN A 22 -2.44 -21.57 5.75
CA GLN A 22 -3.05 -22.03 7.01
C GLN A 22 -2.88 -21.02 8.14
N LEU A 23 -1.83 -20.20 8.11
CA LEU A 23 -1.45 -19.26 9.16
C LEU A 23 -1.05 -17.92 8.55
N GLU A 24 -1.42 -16.81 9.21
CA GLU A 24 -0.95 -15.45 8.87
C GLU A 24 0.58 -15.37 8.80
N ARG A 25 1.27 -16.09 9.68
CA ARG A 25 2.72 -16.13 9.73
C ARG A 25 3.37 -16.69 8.46
N GLN A 26 2.70 -17.58 7.73
CA GLN A 26 3.20 -18.08 6.45
C GLN A 26 3.21 -16.97 5.40
N ILE A 27 2.14 -16.15 5.38
CA ILE A 27 2.04 -14.98 4.50
C ILE A 27 3.10 -13.96 4.89
N GLN A 28 3.22 -13.66 6.19
CA GLN A 28 4.21 -12.72 6.71
C GLN A 28 5.62 -13.10 6.28
N HIS A 29 6.06 -14.33 6.54
CA HIS A 29 7.41 -14.78 6.17
C HIS A 29 7.66 -14.70 4.66
N LEU A 30 6.68 -15.10 3.85
CA LEU A 30 6.79 -15.01 2.39
C LEU A 30 6.96 -13.57 1.91
N VAL A 31 6.13 -12.65 2.44
CA VAL A 31 6.17 -11.25 2.04
C VAL A 31 7.44 -10.56 2.55
N GLU A 32 7.85 -10.79 3.80
CA GLU A 32 9.08 -10.22 4.37
C GLU A 32 10.32 -10.63 3.58
N ALA A 33 10.41 -11.91 3.18
CA ALA A 33 11.52 -12.43 2.39
C ALA A 33 11.56 -11.84 0.95
N ASN A 34 10.44 -11.32 0.45
CA ASN A 34 10.30 -10.83 -0.92
C ASN A 34 9.79 -9.38 -0.99
N LEU A 35 9.95 -8.60 0.08
CA LEU A 35 9.30 -7.31 0.25
C LEU A 35 9.65 -6.31 -0.85
N ASN A 36 10.91 -6.27 -1.23
CA ASN A 36 11.36 -5.40 -2.31
C ASN A 36 10.78 -5.81 -3.68
N THR A 37 10.72 -7.11 -3.96
CA THR A 37 10.15 -7.64 -5.21
C THR A 37 8.66 -7.38 -5.31
N LEU A 38 7.92 -7.59 -4.22
CA LEU A 38 6.45 -7.49 -4.19
C LEU A 38 5.96 -6.04 -4.11
N LEU A 39 6.60 -5.21 -3.30
CA LEU A 39 6.10 -3.88 -2.95
C LEU A 39 7.11 -2.75 -3.19
N GLY A 40 8.36 -3.05 -3.59
CA GLY A 40 9.43 -2.06 -3.74
C GLY A 40 9.83 -1.40 -2.42
N LEU A 41 9.61 -2.08 -1.29
CA LEU A 41 9.86 -1.58 0.06
C LEU A 41 11.08 -2.26 0.68
N GLU A 42 11.73 -1.56 1.59
CA GLU A 42 12.79 -2.12 2.42
C GLU A 42 12.21 -2.67 3.71
N PHE A 43 12.61 -3.88 4.06
CA PHE A 43 12.31 -4.47 5.36
C PHE A 43 13.09 -3.75 6.48
N VAL A 44 12.40 -3.40 7.56
CA VAL A 44 13.00 -2.81 8.76
C VAL A 44 12.93 -3.78 9.92
N LYS A 45 11.72 -4.17 10.34
CA LYS A 45 11.52 -5.02 11.52
C LYS A 45 10.28 -5.88 11.40
N SER A 46 10.39 -7.14 11.85
CA SER A 46 9.26 -8.02 12.12
C SER A 46 8.78 -7.83 13.57
N GLU A 47 7.46 -7.91 13.79
CA GLU A 47 6.86 -7.88 15.13
C GLU A 47 7.26 -6.64 15.97
N PHE A 48 7.26 -5.46 15.34
CA PHE A 48 7.63 -4.21 16.01
C PHE A 48 6.53 -3.75 16.97
N THR A 49 6.88 -3.60 18.25
CA THR A 49 5.96 -3.10 19.30
C THR A 49 6.19 -1.63 19.55
N ILE A 50 5.17 -0.81 19.42
CA ILE A 50 5.24 0.62 19.71
C ILE A 50 5.16 0.82 21.23
N SER A 51 6.22 1.37 21.80
CA SER A 51 6.31 1.70 23.23
C SER A 51 5.56 3.01 23.51
N GLY A 52 4.80 3.08 24.61
CA GLY A 52 4.17 4.34 25.05
C GLY A 52 2.76 4.63 24.49
N SER A 53 2.17 3.75 23.69
CA SER A 53 0.75 3.85 23.35
C SER A 53 -0.12 3.30 24.50
N VAL A 54 -1.32 3.90 24.70
CA VAL A 54 -2.30 3.44 25.69
C VAL A 54 -2.68 1.96 25.51
N GLN A 55 -2.61 1.47 24.27
CA GLN A 55 -2.70 0.06 23.91
C GLN A 55 -1.37 -0.36 23.28
N ARG A 56 -0.81 -1.48 23.69
CA ARG A 56 0.36 -2.09 23.02
C ARG A 56 -0.01 -2.48 21.61
N LEU A 57 0.29 -1.60 20.66
CA LEU A 57 0.10 -1.89 19.24
C LEU A 57 1.34 -2.59 18.71
N ARG A 58 1.14 -3.80 18.17
CA ARG A 58 2.19 -4.59 17.51
C ARG A 58 1.99 -4.52 16.00
N ILE A 59 3.01 -4.06 15.32
CA ILE A 59 3.12 -4.05 13.86
C ILE A 59 3.71 -5.39 13.44
N ASP A 60 3.08 -6.09 12.49
CA ASP A 60 3.59 -7.38 12.05
C ASP A 60 4.87 -7.21 11.23
N THR A 61 4.87 -6.26 10.28
CA THR A 61 6.07 -5.88 9.53
C THR A 61 6.17 -4.37 9.40
N LEU A 62 7.28 -3.81 9.86
CA LEU A 62 7.67 -2.43 9.61
C LEU A 62 8.57 -2.39 8.37
N ALA A 63 8.24 -1.52 7.43
CA ALA A 63 8.97 -1.31 6.20
C ALA A 63 9.25 0.17 5.94
N PHE A 64 10.19 0.45 5.03
CA PHE A 64 10.53 1.81 4.61
C PHE A 64 10.49 1.95 3.09
N ASP A 65 9.81 2.97 2.63
CA ASP A 65 9.74 3.36 1.23
C ASP A 65 10.83 4.41 0.94
N ARG A 66 11.95 3.98 0.35
CA ARG A 66 13.07 4.89 0.03
C ARG A 66 12.70 5.97 -0.97
N LYS A 67 11.82 5.66 -1.92
CA LYS A 67 11.42 6.61 -2.96
C LYS A 67 10.63 7.78 -2.36
N ASN A 68 9.70 7.47 -1.46
CA ASN A 68 8.86 8.45 -0.78
C ASN A 68 9.42 8.88 0.57
N LYS A 69 10.54 8.28 1.02
CA LYS A 69 11.17 8.53 2.32
C LYS A 69 10.19 8.38 3.50
N ALA A 70 9.37 7.36 3.47
CA ALA A 70 8.25 7.19 4.40
C ALA A 70 8.21 5.78 4.99
N PHE A 71 7.75 5.68 6.23
CA PHE A 71 7.48 4.39 6.85
C PHE A 71 6.17 3.80 6.34
N VAL A 72 6.16 2.48 6.21
CA VAL A 72 5.00 1.68 5.79
C VAL A 72 4.77 0.60 6.84
N ILE A 73 3.54 0.53 7.33
CA ILE A 73 3.09 -0.50 8.25
C ILE A 73 2.39 -1.58 7.45
N ILE A 74 2.78 -2.84 7.63
CA ILE A 74 2.14 -3.96 6.98
C ILE A 74 1.50 -4.86 8.03
N LYS A 75 0.25 -5.21 7.83
CA LYS A 75 -0.55 -6.10 8.67
C LYS A 75 -1.05 -7.28 7.86
N TYR A 76 -0.92 -8.47 8.41
CA TYR A 76 -1.46 -9.68 7.80
C TYR A 76 -2.76 -10.08 8.48
N LYS A 77 -3.72 -10.55 7.69
CA LYS A 77 -5.04 -10.93 8.17
C LYS A 77 -5.52 -12.23 7.52
N GLN A 78 -5.99 -13.13 8.36
CA GLN A 78 -6.70 -14.34 7.94
C GLN A 78 -8.20 -14.19 8.13
N ASP A 79 -8.61 -13.57 9.24
CA ASP A 79 -10.01 -13.29 9.54
C ASP A 79 -10.55 -12.13 8.71
N LYS A 80 -11.83 -12.22 8.34
CA LYS A 80 -12.55 -11.21 7.57
C LYS A 80 -13.32 -10.21 8.45
N ASN A 81 -13.33 -10.40 9.78
CA ASN A 81 -14.13 -9.62 10.72
C ASN A 81 -13.31 -8.50 11.40
N PHE A 82 -12.72 -7.59 10.61
CA PHE A 82 -12.01 -6.45 11.17
C PHE A 82 -12.30 -5.18 10.35
N SER A 83 -12.28 -4.03 11.03
CA SER A 83 -12.36 -2.73 10.37
C SER A 83 -10.97 -2.33 9.85
N VAL A 84 -10.81 -2.29 8.54
CA VAL A 84 -9.54 -1.87 7.90
C VAL A 84 -9.26 -0.39 8.14
N VAL A 85 -10.30 0.44 8.18
CA VAL A 85 -10.16 1.89 8.36
C VAL A 85 -9.75 2.22 9.79
N ASP A 86 -10.51 1.74 10.79
CA ASP A 86 -10.22 2.05 12.20
C ASP A 86 -8.85 1.53 12.62
N GLN A 87 -8.50 0.29 12.23
CA GLN A 87 -7.18 -0.25 12.54
C GLN A 87 -6.07 0.51 11.82
N GLY A 88 -6.26 0.84 10.54
CA GLY A 88 -5.27 1.59 9.77
C GLY A 88 -4.96 2.95 10.40
N TYR A 89 -5.99 3.71 10.79
CA TYR A 89 -5.82 5.00 11.45
C TYR A 89 -5.20 4.87 12.86
N ALA A 90 -5.57 3.86 13.63
CA ALA A 90 -4.95 3.61 14.93
C ALA A 90 -3.43 3.36 14.79
N TYR A 91 -3.00 2.57 13.79
CA TYR A 91 -1.58 2.36 13.52
C TYR A 91 -0.87 3.63 13.06
N LEU A 92 -1.48 4.43 12.17
CA LEU A 92 -0.90 5.69 11.72
C LEU A 92 -0.80 6.70 12.86
N SER A 93 -1.84 6.83 13.69
CA SER A 93 -1.84 7.69 14.87
C SER A 93 -0.71 7.30 15.83
N ALA A 94 -0.58 6.01 16.14
CA ALA A 94 0.50 5.51 16.99
C ALA A 94 1.89 5.79 16.40
N MET A 95 2.08 5.62 15.09
CA MET A 95 3.34 5.92 14.42
C MET A 95 3.68 7.41 14.50
N LEU A 96 2.73 8.31 14.23
CA LEU A 96 2.95 9.74 14.24
C LEU A 96 3.25 10.28 15.64
N ASN A 97 2.70 9.65 16.68
CA ASN A 97 2.98 9.99 18.06
C ASN A 97 4.32 9.45 18.58
N ASN A 98 4.90 8.43 17.89
CA ASN A 98 6.13 7.76 18.32
C ASN A 98 7.23 7.79 17.25
N LYS A 99 7.33 8.85 16.46
CA LYS A 99 8.26 9.01 15.33
C LYS A 99 9.71 8.67 15.64
N ALA A 100 10.15 8.97 16.86
CA ALA A 100 11.53 8.71 17.29
C ALA A 100 11.85 7.23 17.33
N ASP A 101 10.92 6.40 17.80
CA ASP A 101 11.10 4.95 17.91
C ASP A 101 11.24 4.30 16.53
N PHE A 102 10.47 4.78 15.54
CA PHE A 102 10.56 4.29 14.16
C PHE A 102 11.91 4.62 13.50
N ILE A 103 12.44 5.83 13.75
CA ILE A 103 13.75 6.22 13.24
C ILE A 103 14.85 5.42 13.90
N LEU A 104 14.77 5.22 15.23
CA LEU A 104 15.73 4.45 15.98
C LEU A 104 15.77 3.01 15.47
N GLU A 105 14.61 2.37 15.35
CA GLU A 105 14.51 1.01 14.84
C GLU A 105 15.08 0.87 13.42
N TYR A 106 14.79 1.84 12.52
CA TYR A 106 15.36 1.86 11.19
C TYR A 106 16.91 1.93 11.24
N ASN A 107 17.45 2.85 12.05
CA ASN A 107 18.88 3.06 12.16
C ASN A 107 19.59 1.82 12.70
N GLU A 108 19.02 1.14 13.70
CA GLU A 108 19.53 -0.10 14.24
C GLU A 108 19.45 -1.25 13.22
N ALA A 109 18.31 -1.42 12.57
CA ALA A 109 18.09 -2.52 11.63
C ALA A 109 18.93 -2.40 10.36
N ARG A 110 19.21 -1.17 9.91
CA ARG A 110 19.94 -0.90 8.65
C ARG A 110 21.38 -0.49 8.84
N ASN A 111 21.81 -0.24 10.08
CA ASN A 111 23.10 0.38 10.40
C ASN A 111 23.35 1.67 9.56
N GLU A 112 22.29 2.46 9.37
CA GLU A 112 22.28 3.71 8.63
C GLU A 112 21.81 4.85 9.54
N LEU A 113 22.20 6.09 9.26
CA LEU A 113 21.73 7.26 9.99
C LEU A 113 20.60 7.96 9.25
N LEU A 114 19.38 7.55 9.48
CA LEU A 114 18.18 8.25 9.00
C LEU A 114 17.90 9.46 9.89
N LYS A 115 18.02 10.66 9.33
CA LYS A 115 17.73 11.90 10.06
C LYS A 115 16.21 12.14 10.10
N ARG A 116 15.71 12.69 11.21
CA ARG A 116 14.29 13.03 11.38
C ARG A 116 13.76 13.92 10.24
N SER A 117 14.56 14.87 9.78
CA SER A 117 14.23 15.77 8.67
C SER A 117 14.19 15.09 7.29
N SER A 118 14.73 13.88 7.18
CA SER A 118 14.75 13.13 5.94
C SER A 118 13.52 12.23 5.76
N VAL A 119 12.67 12.09 6.79
CA VAL A 119 11.46 11.28 6.73
C VAL A 119 10.27 12.15 6.33
N ASP A 120 9.57 11.76 5.29
CA ASP A 120 8.31 12.36 4.90
C ASP A 120 7.12 11.58 5.52
N TRP A 121 6.76 11.96 6.72
CA TRP A 121 5.65 11.36 7.45
C TRP A 121 4.31 11.49 6.71
N SER A 122 4.18 12.50 5.86
CA SER A 122 2.95 12.70 5.07
C SER A 122 2.69 11.58 4.05
N GLN A 123 3.71 10.80 3.70
CA GLN A 123 3.61 9.68 2.76
C GLN A 123 3.52 8.31 3.45
N SER A 124 3.39 8.31 4.77
CA SER A 124 3.23 7.07 5.53
C SER A 124 1.87 6.44 5.26
N ARG A 125 1.83 5.11 5.24
CA ARG A 125 0.62 4.35 4.93
C ARG A 125 0.58 2.99 5.60
N VAL A 126 -0.60 2.40 5.64
CA VAL A 126 -0.82 1.03 6.10
C VAL A 126 -1.20 0.13 4.92
N ILE A 127 -0.61 -1.04 4.85
CA ILE A 127 -0.95 -2.09 3.89
C ILE A 127 -1.52 -3.27 4.67
N PHE A 128 -2.73 -3.69 4.33
CA PHE A 128 -3.29 -4.95 4.80
C PHE A 128 -3.13 -6.01 3.72
N ILE A 129 -2.60 -7.17 4.09
CA ILE A 129 -2.40 -8.32 3.20
C ILE A 129 -3.23 -9.48 3.72
N SER A 130 -4.08 -10.05 2.86
CA SER A 130 -4.97 -11.16 3.19
C SER A 130 -5.18 -12.08 1.99
N GLN A 131 -5.67 -13.30 2.23
CA GLN A 131 -6.11 -14.21 1.17
C GLN A 131 -7.42 -13.75 0.48
N GLY A 132 -8.13 -12.80 1.09
CA GLY A 132 -9.32 -12.18 0.53
C GLY A 132 -9.94 -11.19 1.50
N PHE A 133 -10.65 -10.21 0.95
CA PHE A 133 -11.40 -9.21 1.68
C PHE A 133 -12.89 -9.28 1.36
N THR A 134 -13.72 -8.92 2.33
CA THR A 134 -15.17 -8.79 2.14
C THR A 134 -15.50 -7.60 1.22
N SER A 135 -16.69 -7.60 0.61
CA SER A 135 -17.19 -6.45 -0.14
C SER A 135 -17.21 -5.16 0.70
N TYR A 136 -17.58 -5.27 1.99
CA TYR A 136 -17.56 -4.13 2.91
C TYR A 136 -16.16 -3.55 3.14
N GLN A 137 -15.14 -4.41 3.27
CA GLN A 137 -13.75 -3.94 3.42
C GLN A 137 -13.22 -3.28 2.14
N LYS A 138 -13.57 -3.84 0.97
CA LYS A 138 -13.23 -3.26 -0.35
C LYS A 138 -13.91 -1.92 -0.56
N GLU A 139 -15.18 -1.78 -0.15
CA GLU A 139 -15.91 -0.51 -0.22
C GLU A 139 -15.37 0.52 0.77
N ALA A 140 -15.01 0.08 1.99
CA ALA A 140 -14.51 0.96 3.03
C ALA A 140 -13.20 1.69 2.66
N ILE A 141 -12.41 1.18 1.72
CA ILE A 141 -11.18 1.86 1.24
C ILE A 141 -11.44 2.81 0.06
N ASN A 142 -12.67 2.89 -0.45
CA ASN A 142 -12.99 3.64 -1.67
C ASN A 142 -13.05 5.17 -1.44
N PHE A 143 -12.03 5.71 -0.76
CA PHE A 143 -11.81 7.15 -0.59
C PHE A 143 -10.50 7.55 -1.27
N LYS A 144 -10.51 8.70 -1.96
CA LYS A 144 -9.35 9.16 -2.77
C LYS A 144 -8.08 9.44 -1.96
N ASP A 145 -8.25 9.84 -0.70
CA ASP A 145 -7.17 10.30 0.19
C ASP A 145 -6.96 9.38 1.41
N LEU A 146 -7.43 8.15 1.35
CA LEU A 146 -7.22 7.16 2.40
C LEU A 146 -5.80 6.56 2.30
N PRO A 147 -4.95 6.70 3.34
CA PRO A 147 -3.58 6.16 3.34
C PRO A 147 -3.54 4.66 3.72
N ILE A 148 -4.49 3.89 3.20
CA ILE A 148 -4.65 2.45 3.45
C ILE A 148 -4.78 1.75 2.11
N ALA A 149 -4.04 0.66 1.94
CA ALA A 149 -4.11 -0.22 0.78
C ALA A 149 -4.42 -1.66 1.20
N LEU A 150 -5.18 -2.37 0.38
CA LEU A 150 -5.48 -3.79 0.56
C LEU A 150 -4.82 -4.59 -0.56
N TRP A 151 -4.16 -5.68 -0.19
CA TRP A 151 -3.50 -6.59 -1.12
C TRP A 151 -3.98 -8.02 -0.91
N GLU A 152 -4.47 -8.66 -1.96
CA GLU A 152 -4.81 -10.08 -1.93
C GLU A 152 -3.60 -10.93 -2.34
N ILE A 153 -3.33 -11.98 -1.57
CA ILE A 153 -2.31 -12.97 -1.86
C ILE A 153 -2.93 -14.34 -1.98
N LYS A 154 -2.61 -15.08 -3.05
CA LYS A 154 -3.09 -16.44 -3.27
C LYS A 154 -1.94 -17.36 -3.66
N ARG A 155 -2.00 -18.59 -3.20
CA ARG A 155 -1.06 -19.64 -3.53
C ARG A 155 -1.76 -20.74 -4.32
N TYR A 156 -1.09 -21.25 -5.34
CA TYR A 156 -1.63 -22.27 -6.22
C TYR A 156 -0.82 -23.56 -6.16
N SER A 157 -1.44 -24.68 -6.59
CA SER A 157 -0.87 -26.04 -6.51
C SER A 157 0.40 -26.24 -7.35
N ASN A 158 0.62 -25.38 -8.33
CA ASN A 158 1.83 -25.36 -9.18
C ASN A 158 2.92 -24.42 -8.65
N GLN A 159 2.86 -24.01 -7.36
CA GLN A 159 3.78 -23.08 -6.70
C GLN A 159 3.70 -21.61 -7.18
N THR A 160 2.74 -21.29 -8.03
CA THR A 160 2.49 -19.89 -8.41
C THR A 160 1.88 -19.12 -7.21
N ILE A 161 2.31 -17.86 -7.08
CA ILE A 161 1.71 -16.89 -6.16
C ILE A 161 1.08 -15.78 -7.01
N SER A 162 -0.17 -15.41 -6.73
CA SER A 162 -0.72 -14.12 -7.16
C SER A 162 -0.67 -13.12 -6.01
N PHE A 163 -0.33 -11.89 -6.32
CA PHE A 163 -0.24 -10.79 -5.38
C PHE A 163 -0.78 -9.54 -6.06
N GLU A 164 -1.93 -9.05 -5.60
CA GLU A 164 -2.72 -8.05 -6.33
C GLU A 164 -3.26 -6.97 -5.39
N GLU A 165 -3.09 -5.70 -5.75
CA GLU A 165 -3.70 -4.59 -5.04
C GLU A 165 -5.20 -4.50 -5.36
N ILE A 166 -6.02 -4.34 -4.32
CA ILE A 166 -7.43 -4.02 -4.48
C ILE A 166 -7.56 -2.55 -4.89
N ARG A 167 -7.92 -2.33 -6.14
CA ARG A 167 -8.06 -0.98 -6.70
C ARG A 167 -9.24 -0.23 -6.08
N LYS A 168 -9.03 1.05 -5.81
CA LYS A 168 -10.10 1.97 -5.43
C LYS A 168 -10.93 2.29 -6.67
N LEU A 169 -12.22 1.98 -6.64
CA LEU A 169 -13.11 2.19 -7.78
C LEU A 169 -13.64 3.63 -7.77
N ASN A 170 -13.15 4.48 -8.70
CA ASN A 170 -13.67 5.85 -8.93
C ASN A 170 -13.83 6.67 -7.63
N ALA A 171 -12.90 6.56 -6.71
CA ALA A 171 -12.93 7.25 -5.43
C ALA A 171 -12.88 8.78 -5.62
N THR A 172 -14.03 9.43 -5.59
CA THR A 172 -14.18 10.89 -5.68
C THR A 172 -14.26 11.55 -4.32
N GLU A 173 -14.84 10.83 -3.35
CA GLU A 173 -15.05 11.32 -2.00
C GLU A 173 -13.76 11.32 -1.18
N SER A 174 -13.64 12.31 -0.28
CA SER A 174 -12.56 12.40 0.69
C SER A 174 -12.98 11.77 2.01
N ILE A 175 -12.09 11.02 2.65
CA ILE A 175 -12.33 10.50 4.00
C ILE A 175 -12.56 11.65 5.01
N LYS A 176 -12.02 12.83 4.75
CA LYS A 176 -12.20 14.03 5.58
C LYS A 176 -13.66 14.47 5.72
N THR A 177 -14.52 14.12 4.77
CA THR A 177 -15.96 14.40 4.87
C THR A 177 -16.66 13.62 5.98
N ILE A 178 -16.10 12.46 6.37
CA ILE A 178 -16.65 11.57 7.39
C ILE A 178 -15.87 11.69 8.71
N SER A 179 -14.62 12.16 8.66
CA SER A 179 -13.66 12.13 9.77
C SER A 179 -13.96 13.12 10.91
N SER A 180 -14.87 14.07 10.73
CA SER A 180 -15.18 15.10 11.74
C SER A 180 -15.68 14.56 13.09
N LYS A 181 -15.91 13.26 13.20
CA LYS A 181 -16.41 12.58 14.40
C LYS A 181 -15.38 11.67 15.09
N ASN A 182 -14.19 11.46 14.50
CA ASN A 182 -13.15 10.58 15.04
C ASN A 182 -11.82 11.32 15.15
N SER A 183 -11.35 11.51 16.40
CA SER A 183 -10.12 12.28 16.70
C SER A 183 -8.86 11.73 16.04
N ASP A 184 -8.74 10.41 15.92
CA ASP A 184 -7.56 9.77 15.31
C ASP A 184 -7.52 9.99 13.81
N VAL A 185 -8.67 9.89 13.15
CA VAL A 185 -8.79 10.16 11.71
C VAL A 185 -8.48 11.62 11.39
N ASP A 186 -8.99 12.56 12.21
CA ASP A 186 -8.72 13.99 12.03
C ASP A 186 -7.22 14.32 12.24
N ALA A 187 -6.61 13.79 13.31
CA ALA A 187 -5.19 14.01 13.61
C ALA A 187 -4.29 13.47 12.50
N VAL A 188 -4.51 12.23 12.06
CA VAL A 188 -3.75 11.59 10.98
C VAL A 188 -3.96 12.33 9.66
N SER A 189 -5.19 12.71 9.32
CA SER A 189 -5.52 13.38 8.05
C SER A 189 -4.93 14.78 7.90
N LYS A 190 -4.52 15.42 9.00
CA LYS A 190 -3.77 16.67 8.97
C LYS A 190 -2.30 16.48 8.59
N GLU A 191 -1.72 15.35 8.93
CA GLU A 191 -0.30 15.08 8.73
C GLU A 191 -0.03 14.17 7.52
N VAL A 192 -0.85 13.12 7.34
CA VAL A 192 -0.73 12.21 6.19
C VAL A 192 -1.56 12.73 5.02
N VAL A 193 -0.92 12.85 3.86
CA VAL A 193 -1.53 13.42 2.66
C VAL A 193 -1.39 12.42 1.50
N VAL A 194 -2.51 11.94 1.01
CA VAL A 194 -2.56 11.18 -0.24
C VAL A 194 -2.74 12.17 -1.39
N TYR A 195 -1.77 12.24 -2.28
CA TYR A 195 -1.82 13.13 -3.44
C TYR A 195 -2.60 12.47 -4.57
N THR A 196 -3.45 13.27 -5.23
CA THR A 196 -4.15 12.87 -6.44
C THR A 196 -3.48 13.48 -7.68
N GLU A 197 -3.74 12.90 -8.84
CA GLU A 197 -3.32 13.48 -10.12
C GLU A 197 -3.77 14.95 -10.25
N GLN A 198 -5.01 15.23 -9.87
CA GLN A 198 -5.57 16.58 -9.90
C GLN A 198 -4.82 17.58 -9.01
N ASP A 199 -4.35 17.14 -7.84
CA ASP A 199 -3.56 18.00 -6.95
C ASP A 199 -2.24 18.41 -7.59
N ARG A 200 -1.67 17.54 -8.42
CA ARG A 200 -0.45 17.87 -9.19
C ARG A 200 -0.75 18.78 -10.37
N LEU A 201 -1.85 18.56 -11.06
CA LEU A 201 -2.23 19.39 -12.21
C LEU A 201 -2.54 20.83 -11.82
N LYS A 202 -3.15 21.09 -10.66
CA LYS A 202 -3.46 22.44 -10.17
C LYS A 202 -2.25 23.38 -10.02
N ILE A 203 -1.05 22.84 -9.84
CA ILE A 203 0.16 23.62 -9.59
C ILE A 203 1.02 23.85 -10.85
N ILE A 204 0.62 23.34 -12.00
CA ILE A 204 1.36 23.51 -13.26
C ILE A 204 0.58 24.41 -14.23
N PRO A 205 1.28 25.18 -15.09
CA PRO A 205 0.66 26.06 -16.07
C PRO A 205 -0.29 25.30 -17.04
N GLU A 206 -1.37 25.95 -17.46
CA GLU A 206 -2.40 25.37 -18.30
C GLU A 206 -1.87 24.78 -19.62
N LYS A 207 -0.88 25.45 -20.24
CA LYS A 207 -0.18 24.95 -21.42
C LYS A 207 0.48 23.58 -21.17
N VAL A 208 1.09 23.40 -20.00
CA VAL A 208 1.74 22.14 -19.62
C VAL A 208 0.70 21.06 -19.28
N GLN A 209 -0.44 21.45 -18.69
CA GLN A 209 -1.56 20.54 -18.47
C GLN A 209 -2.09 19.93 -19.79
N GLY A 210 -2.17 20.74 -20.86
CA GLY A 210 -2.58 20.25 -22.19
C GLY A 210 -1.64 19.19 -22.75
N ILE A 211 -0.32 19.41 -22.62
CA ILE A 211 0.71 18.43 -23.03
C ILE A 211 0.60 17.16 -22.18
N TYR A 212 0.50 17.32 -20.87
CA TYR A 212 0.34 16.22 -19.94
C TYR A 212 -0.89 15.35 -20.28
N ASN A 213 -2.05 15.96 -20.49
CA ASN A 213 -3.29 15.26 -20.81
C ASN A 213 -3.19 14.47 -22.13
N SER A 214 -2.52 15.06 -23.15
CA SER A 214 -2.28 14.36 -24.40
C SER A 214 -1.37 13.14 -24.22
N LEU A 215 -0.29 13.27 -23.46
CA LEU A 215 0.62 12.18 -23.12
C LEU A 215 -0.07 11.10 -22.27
N ARG A 216 -0.79 11.53 -21.25
CA ARG A 216 -1.59 10.68 -20.35
C ARG A 216 -2.52 9.75 -21.13
N ASN A 217 -3.30 10.29 -22.04
CA ASN A 217 -4.24 9.51 -22.82
C ASN A 217 -3.51 8.46 -23.68
N LYS A 218 -2.44 8.85 -24.36
CA LYS A 218 -1.60 7.92 -25.14
C LYS A 218 -0.98 6.79 -24.30
N ILE A 219 -0.60 7.09 -23.07
CA ILE A 219 -0.02 6.08 -22.17
C ILE A 219 -1.13 5.13 -21.67
N LEU A 220 -2.31 5.64 -21.33
CA LEU A 220 -3.44 4.81 -20.91
C LEU A 220 -3.97 3.92 -22.03
N ASP A 221 -3.88 4.37 -23.30
CA ASP A 221 -4.26 3.58 -24.47
C ASP A 221 -3.33 2.36 -24.70
N LEU A 222 -2.14 2.30 -24.06
CA LEU A 222 -1.27 1.14 -24.10
C LEU A 222 -1.80 -0.06 -23.28
N GLY A 223 -2.86 0.12 -22.50
CA GLY A 223 -3.46 -0.90 -21.64
C GLY A 223 -2.93 -0.83 -20.20
N ASP A 224 -3.25 -1.74 -19.36
CA ASP A 224 -2.96 -1.94 -17.93
C ASP A 224 -2.01 -0.96 -17.21
N VAL A 225 -2.10 0.33 -17.52
CA VAL A 225 -1.32 1.40 -16.91
C VAL A 225 -2.13 2.07 -15.80
N GLU A 226 -1.52 2.22 -14.64
CA GLU A 226 -2.09 2.93 -13.50
C GLU A 226 -1.40 4.28 -13.30
N ILE A 227 -2.17 5.27 -12.85
CA ILE A 227 -1.65 6.58 -12.47
C ILE A 227 -1.47 6.63 -10.96
N LYS A 228 -0.25 6.92 -10.52
CA LYS A 228 0.08 7.06 -9.11
C LYS A 228 0.69 8.44 -8.84
N ALA A 229 -0.05 9.28 -8.13
CA ALA A 229 0.45 10.60 -7.74
C ALA A 229 1.24 10.50 -6.42
N THR A 230 2.35 11.21 -6.37
CA THR A 230 3.18 11.40 -5.18
C THR A 230 3.28 12.88 -4.83
N LYS A 231 3.98 13.21 -3.75
CA LYS A 231 4.27 14.61 -3.38
C LYS A 231 5.06 15.36 -4.45
N LEU A 232 5.85 14.70 -5.27
CA LEU A 232 6.79 15.34 -6.19
C LEU A 232 6.42 15.17 -7.66
N TYR A 233 5.76 14.08 -8.03
CA TYR A 233 5.48 13.72 -9.42
C TYR A 233 4.22 12.85 -9.56
N VAL A 234 3.76 12.71 -10.79
CA VAL A 234 2.78 11.70 -11.19
C VAL A 234 3.55 10.60 -11.93
N ALA A 235 3.41 9.37 -11.47
CA ALA A 235 3.98 8.19 -12.09
C ALA A 235 2.92 7.45 -12.91
N PHE A 236 3.31 6.89 -14.03
CA PHE A 236 2.58 5.85 -14.75
C PHE A 236 3.21 4.52 -14.39
N THR A 237 2.43 3.57 -13.91
CA THR A 237 2.92 2.29 -13.40
C THR A 237 2.24 1.12 -14.09
N VAL A 238 2.99 0.04 -14.30
CA VAL A 238 2.47 -1.25 -14.75
C VAL A 238 2.84 -2.28 -13.69
N ASN A 239 1.87 -2.99 -13.14
CA ASN A 239 2.07 -3.95 -12.06
C ASN A 239 2.90 -3.39 -10.88
N GLY A 240 2.61 -2.14 -10.49
CA GLY A 240 3.30 -1.46 -9.39
C GLY A 240 4.72 -0.93 -9.70
N SER A 241 5.26 -1.20 -10.89
CA SER A 241 6.55 -0.69 -11.35
C SER A 241 6.39 0.57 -12.20
N ASN A 242 7.23 1.59 -12.00
CA ASN A 242 7.19 2.80 -12.82
C ASN A 242 7.52 2.47 -14.29
N PHE A 243 6.75 3.04 -15.21
CA PHE A 243 6.93 2.88 -16.65
C PHE A 243 8.20 3.58 -17.16
N THR A 244 8.70 4.57 -16.44
CA THR A 244 9.95 5.26 -16.76
C THR A 244 11.14 4.45 -16.28
N ARG A 245 11.91 3.89 -17.21
CA ARG A 245 13.27 3.45 -16.91
C ARG A 245 14.11 4.68 -16.51
N SER A 246 14.71 4.59 -15.33
CA SER A 246 15.83 5.44 -14.94
C SER A 246 16.99 5.26 -15.88
#